data_6d6f844ec6656582f9693c4e7c2318bd
#
_entry.id   6d6f844ec6656582f9693c4e7c2318bd
#
_cell.length_a   1.000
_cell.length_b   1.000
_cell.length_c   1.000
_cell.angle_alpha   90.00
_cell.angle_beta   90.00
_cell.angle_gamma   90.00
#
_symmetry.space_group_name_H-M   'P 1'
#
loop_
_entity.id
_entity.type
_entity.pdbx_description
1 polymer ?
#
loop_
_entity_poly.entity_id
_entity_poly.type
_entity_poly.pdbx_seq_one_letter_code
_entity_poly.pdbx_strand_id
1 'polypeptide(L)'
;MTLSSRWSAGRLLLQLGRLALAVVFLAAAYGKLRPQNAVPWSLASLKITPTSLGLSMTFFAMEVDSYQLLPPRAVSPFAHALPWTELGLGVLLLAGFALRYVSLASTLLLALFYAVVIRSYALHLTINCGCFGPNEKLDAWTLVRDGFLFALGIAVTIAAFTIQRRRCHALSASSPPHPERAV
;
A
#
# COMPACT_ATOMS: atom_id res chain seq x y z
N MET A 1 -6.95 24.84 -24.76
CA MET A 1 -6.64 24.29 -23.41
C MET A 1 -5.17 24.53 -23.14
N THR A 2 -4.86 25.43 -22.25
CA THR A 2 -3.50 25.94 -22.00
C THR A 2 -2.63 24.90 -21.28
N LEU A 3 -1.33 24.86 -21.56
CA LEU A 3 -0.35 23.96 -20.95
C LEU A 3 -0.40 23.99 -19.40
N SER A 4 -0.75 25.15 -18.81
CA SER A 4 -0.89 25.32 -17.36
C SER A 4 -2.00 24.47 -16.73
N SER A 5 -3.12 24.24 -17.43
CA SER A 5 -4.23 23.45 -16.92
C SER A 5 -3.91 21.94 -16.87
N ARG A 6 -3.12 21.43 -17.81
CA ARG A 6 -2.67 20.04 -17.84
C ARG A 6 -1.67 19.72 -16.71
N TRP A 7 -0.87 20.69 -16.32
CA TRP A 7 0.08 20.53 -15.20
C TRP A 7 -0.61 20.48 -13.84
N SER A 8 -1.68 21.28 -13.67
CA SER A 8 -2.49 21.23 -12.45
C SER A 8 -3.27 19.91 -12.35
N ALA A 9 -3.85 19.44 -13.44
CA ALA A 9 -4.59 18.17 -13.48
C ALA A 9 -3.70 16.96 -13.16
N GLY A 10 -2.50 16.87 -13.74
CA GLY A 10 -1.58 15.76 -13.44
C GLY A 10 -1.12 15.71 -11.99
N ARG A 11 -0.89 16.86 -11.36
CA ARG A 11 -0.57 16.94 -9.93
C ARG A 11 -1.76 16.58 -9.06
N LEU A 12 -2.95 17.00 -9.42
CA LEU A 12 -4.18 16.66 -8.71
C LEU A 12 -4.44 15.15 -8.75
N LEU A 13 -4.33 14.52 -9.92
CA LEU A 13 -4.48 13.07 -10.09
C LEU A 13 -3.46 12.28 -9.26
N LEU A 14 -2.19 12.73 -9.22
CA LEU A 14 -1.18 12.12 -8.37
C LEU A 14 -1.54 12.24 -6.90
N GLN A 15 -2.02 13.38 -6.44
CA GLN A 15 -2.42 13.58 -5.05
C GLN A 15 -3.62 12.70 -4.68
N LEU A 16 -4.63 12.63 -5.55
CA LEU A 16 -5.81 11.78 -5.33
C LEU A 16 -5.42 10.28 -5.29
N GLY A 17 -4.61 9.82 -6.25
CA GLY A 17 -4.14 8.44 -6.26
C GLY A 17 -3.30 8.08 -5.03
N ARG A 18 -2.42 8.99 -4.59
CA ARG A 18 -1.64 8.87 -3.37
C ARG A 18 -2.51 8.75 -2.13
N LEU A 19 -3.50 9.64 -2.00
CA LEU A 19 -4.44 9.61 -0.87
C LEU A 19 -5.27 8.33 -0.86
N ALA A 20 -5.75 7.89 -2.03
CA ALA A 20 -6.49 6.64 -2.15
C ALA A 20 -5.65 5.44 -1.67
N LEU A 21 -4.39 5.33 -2.13
CA LEU A 21 -3.47 4.28 -1.67
C LEU A 21 -3.19 4.38 -0.16
N ALA A 22 -3.00 5.58 0.37
CA ALA A 22 -2.78 5.78 1.80
C ALA A 22 -3.96 5.27 2.63
N VAL A 23 -5.19 5.61 2.22
CA VAL A 23 -6.41 5.13 2.88
C VAL A 23 -6.51 3.60 2.82
N VAL A 24 -6.19 2.99 1.68
CA VAL A 24 -6.20 1.53 1.52
C VAL A 24 -5.21 0.86 2.48
N PHE A 25 -3.97 1.34 2.55
CA PHE A 25 -2.95 0.77 3.44
C PHE A 25 -3.31 0.96 4.93
N LEU A 26 -3.84 2.12 5.29
CA LEU A 26 -4.29 2.36 6.67
C LEU A 26 -5.49 1.50 7.04
N ALA A 27 -6.45 1.32 6.11
CA ALA A 27 -7.60 0.44 6.32
C ALA A 27 -7.18 -1.03 6.45
N ALA A 28 -6.22 -1.49 5.63
CA ALA A 28 -5.67 -2.84 5.71
C ALA A 28 -4.95 -3.08 7.05
N ALA A 29 -4.07 -2.15 7.47
CA ALA A 29 -3.41 -2.21 8.77
C ALA A 29 -4.42 -2.23 9.92
N TYR A 30 -5.41 -1.34 9.89
CA TYR A 30 -6.47 -1.27 10.90
C TYR A 30 -7.28 -2.58 10.96
N GLY A 31 -7.64 -3.16 9.80
CA GLY A 31 -8.37 -4.42 9.73
C GLY A 31 -7.66 -5.58 10.44
N LYS A 32 -6.31 -5.62 10.35
CA LYS A 32 -5.47 -6.64 10.99
C LYS A 32 -5.19 -6.37 12.47
N LEU A 33 -5.13 -5.10 12.86
CA LEU A 33 -4.80 -4.70 14.24
C LEU A 33 -6.03 -4.64 15.17
N ARG A 34 -7.24 -4.49 14.61
CA ARG A 34 -8.46 -4.37 15.41
C ARG A 34 -8.82 -5.69 16.12
N PRO A 35 -9.47 -5.61 17.31
CA PRO A 35 -10.02 -6.79 17.96
C PRO A 35 -11.05 -7.51 17.08
N GLN A 36 -10.91 -8.83 16.92
CA GLN A 36 -11.78 -9.64 16.06
C GLN A 36 -13.26 -9.59 16.47
N ASN A 37 -13.54 -9.35 17.76
CA ASN A 37 -14.90 -9.30 18.34
C ASN A 37 -15.50 -7.89 18.31
N ALA A 38 -14.79 -6.89 17.79
CA ALA A 38 -15.29 -5.53 17.76
C ALA A 38 -16.22 -5.31 16.57
N VAL A 39 -17.42 -4.78 16.86
CA VAL A 39 -18.35 -4.35 15.81
C VAL A 39 -17.67 -3.28 14.95
N PRO A 40 -17.66 -3.43 13.60
CA PRO A 40 -17.11 -2.42 12.72
C PRO A 40 -17.75 -1.04 13.06
N TRP A 41 -16.92 0.00 13.12
CA TRP A 41 -17.34 1.39 13.38
C TRP A 41 -17.83 1.72 14.80
N SER A 42 -17.66 0.84 15.78
CA SER A 42 -17.91 1.18 17.19
C SER A 42 -16.66 1.84 17.82
N LEU A 43 -16.88 2.79 18.75
CA LEU A 43 -15.77 3.38 19.53
C LEU A 43 -15.01 2.33 20.39
N ALA A 44 -15.66 1.20 20.68
CA ALA A 44 -15.03 0.06 21.35
C ALA A 44 -13.95 -0.60 20.48
N SER A 45 -14.05 -0.55 19.15
CA SER A 45 -13.03 -1.08 18.23
C SER A 45 -11.73 -0.28 18.22
N LEU A 46 -11.74 0.95 18.75
CA LEU A 46 -10.56 1.80 18.93
C LEU A 46 -9.77 1.48 20.19
N LYS A 47 -10.34 0.72 21.13
CA LYS A 47 -9.64 0.26 22.34
C LYS A 47 -8.72 -0.92 22.02
N ILE A 48 -7.56 -0.62 21.47
CA ILE A 48 -6.49 -1.62 21.26
C ILE A 48 -5.80 -1.85 22.58
N THR A 49 -6.05 -3.01 23.19
CA THR A 49 -5.34 -3.47 24.39
C THR A 49 -4.20 -4.41 23.97
N PRO A 50 -3.12 -4.55 24.76
CA PRO A 50 -2.06 -5.51 24.44
C PRO A 50 -2.56 -6.94 24.25
N THR A 51 -3.57 -7.35 25.01
CA THR A 51 -4.17 -8.68 24.90
C THR A 51 -4.97 -8.87 23.60
N SER A 52 -5.77 -7.86 23.23
CA SER A 52 -6.53 -7.90 21.97
C SER A 52 -5.63 -7.85 20.74
N LEU A 53 -4.52 -7.09 20.81
CA LEU A 53 -3.52 -7.04 19.76
C LEU A 53 -2.84 -8.39 19.55
N GLY A 54 -2.41 -9.05 20.64
CA GLY A 54 -1.80 -10.38 20.56
C GLY A 54 -2.74 -11.42 19.94
N LEU A 55 -4.02 -11.40 20.31
CA LEU A 55 -5.03 -12.28 19.76
C LEU A 55 -5.25 -12.02 18.25
N SER A 56 -5.38 -10.76 17.83
CA SER A 56 -5.53 -10.38 16.41
C SER A 56 -4.34 -10.84 15.56
N MET A 57 -3.12 -10.67 16.09
CA MET A 57 -1.91 -11.15 15.41
C MET A 57 -1.85 -12.66 15.28
N THR A 58 -2.34 -13.40 16.28
CA THR A 58 -2.41 -14.86 16.22
C THR A 58 -3.39 -15.31 15.14
N PHE A 59 -4.59 -14.73 15.07
CA PHE A 59 -5.55 -15.03 14.00
C PHE A 59 -4.99 -14.69 12.62
N PHE A 60 -4.36 -13.53 12.47
CA PHE A 60 -3.74 -13.17 11.21
C PHE A 60 -2.58 -14.10 10.82
N ALA A 61 -1.80 -14.60 11.80
CA ALA A 61 -0.78 -15.61 11.54
C ALA A 61 -1.38 -16.92 11.03
N MET A 62 -2.54 -17.35 11.56
CA MET A 62 -3.25 -18.53 11.05
C MET A 62 -3.76 -18.32 9.62
N GLU A 63 -4.24 -17.12 9.29
CA GLU A 63 -4.61 -16.77 7.90
C GLU A 63 -3.40 -16.83 6.96
N VAL A 64 -2.24 -16.28 7.36
CA VAL A 64 -0.99 -16.34 6.58
C VAL A 64 -0.53 -17.79 6.39
N ASP A 65 -0.64 -18.63 7.41
CA ASP A 65 -0.27 -20.06 7.34
C ASP A 65 -1.17 -20.83 6.35
N SER A 66 -2.45 -20.45 6.25
CA SER A 66 -3.41 -21.10 5.34
C SER A 66 -3.03 -21.00 3.87
N TYR A 67 -2.23 -20.00 3.48
CA TYR A 67 -1.69 -19.85 2.12
C TYR A 67 -0.58 -20.85 1.79
N GLN A 68 0.00 -21.50 2.78
CA GLN A 68 1.09 -22.51 2.65
C GLN A 68 2.27 -22.03 1.80
N LEU A 69 2.61 -20.75 1.92
CA LEU A 69 3.70 -20.11 1.17
C LEU A 69 4.99 -20.01 1.98
N LEU A 70 4.87 -19.96 3.30
CA LEU A 70 5.97 -19.74 4.22
C LEU A 70 6.25 -20.97 5.07
N PRO A 71 7.51 -21.26 5.41
CA PRO A 71 7.81 -22.27 6.41
C PRO A 71 7.25 -21.85 7.77
N PRO A 72 6.81 -22.78 8.63
CA PRO A 72 6.14 -22.48 9.91
C PRO A 72 6.90 -21.47 10.80
N ARG A 73 8.24 -21.49 10.74
CA ARG A 73 9.10 -20.56 11.50
C ARG A 73 9.02 -19.12 11.02
N ALA A 74 8.65 -18.89 9.75
CA ALA A 74 8.57 -17.55 9.15
C ALA A 74 7.17 -16.94 9.23
N VAL A 75 6.13 -17.73 9.46
CA VAL A 75 4.73 -17.27 9.50
C VAL A 75 4.53 -16.22 10.58
N SER A 76 4.93 -16.49 11.82
CA SER A 76 4.72 -15.59 12.95
C SER A 76 5.45 -14.24 12.78
N PRO A 77 6.77 -14.17 12.50
CA PRO A 77 7.44 -12.89 12.31
C PRO A 77 6.90 -12.11 11.12
N PHE A 78 6.51 -12.78 10.03
CA PHE A 78 5.91 -12.13 8.87
C PHE A 78 4.55 -11.52 9.21
N ALA A 79 3.68 -12.29 9.88
CA ALA A 79 2.36 -11.82 10.30
C ALA A 79 2.44 -10.62 11.27
N HIS A 80 3.46 -10.55 12.11
CA HIS A 80 3.68 -9.40 12.98
C HIS A 80 4.23 -8.19 12.21
N ALA A 81 5.17 -8.38 11.30
CA ALA A 81 5.80 -7.28 10.56
C ALA A 81 4.84 -6.59 9.57
N LEU A 82 3.94 -7.36 8.94
CA LEU A 82 3.13 -6.90 7.83
C LEU A 82 2.19 -5.74 8.18
N PRO A 83 1.37 -5.76 9.26
CA PRO A 83 0.49 -4.65 9.60
C PRO A 83 1.26 -3.36 9.92
N TRP A 84 2.44 -3.47 10.52
CA TRP A 84 3.29 -2.31 10.80
C TRP A 84 3.91 -1.72 9.55
N THR A 85 4.30 -2.54 8.58
CA THR A 85 4.79 -2.06 7.28
C THR A 85 3.66 -1.38 6.49
N GLU A 86 2.45 -1.92 6.48
CA GLU A 86 1.27 -1.30 5.89
C GLU A 86 0.95 0.06 6.54
N LEU A 87 0.95 0.11 7.87
CA LEU A 87 0.73 1.35 8.62
C LEU A 87 1.79 2.40 8.26
N GLY A 88 3.07 2.02 8.28
CA GLY A 88 4.19 2.89 7.93
C GLY A 88 4.09 3.44 6.51
N LEU A 89 3.82 2.58 5.52
CA LEU A 89 3.62 3.00 4.13
C LEU A 89 2.41 3.93 3.98
N GLY A 90 1.29 3.64 4.64
CA GLY A 90 0.11 4.49 4.63
C GLY A 90 0.39 5.88 5.18
N VAL A 91 1.07 6.00 6.33
CA VAL A 91 1.46 7.28 6.93
C VAL A 91 2.45 8.04 6.05
N LEU A 92 3.47 7.37 5.50
CA LEU A 92 4.45 8.00 4.60
C LEU A 92 3.82 8.48 3.30
N LEU A 93 2.84 7.73 2.75
CA LEU A 93 2.03 8.17 1.62
C LEU A 93 1.22 9.41 1.98
N LEU A 94 0.59 9.47 3.15
CA LEU A 94 -0.13 10.67 3.61
C LEU A 94 0.80 11.87 3.76
N ALA A 95 1.96 11.69 4.37
CA ALA A 95 2.95 12.75 4.54
C ALA A 95 3.55 13.22 3.21
N GLY A 96 3.57 12.36 2.18
CA GLY A 96 4.20 12.65 0.89
C GLY A 96 5.72 12.70 0.94
N PHE A 97 6.30 12.12 1.98
CA PHE A 97 7.75 12.05 2.15
C PHE A 97 8.33 10.99 1.20
N ALA A 98 9.46 11.32 0.54
CA ALA A 98 10.17 10.42 -0.38
C ALA A 98 9.23 9.67 -1.36
N LEU A 99 8.22 10.34 -1.90
CA LEU A 99 7.05 9.78 -2.59
C LEU A 99 7.40 8.71 -3.63
N ARG A 100 8.49 8.86 -4.39
CA ARG A 100 8.91 7.88 -5.40
C ARG A 100 9.31 6.53 -4.80
N TYR A 101 10.02 6.54 -3.67
CA TYR A 101 10.46 5.29 -3.02
C TYR A 101 9.31 4.65 -2.26
N VAL A 102 8.50 5.45 -1.57
CA VAL A 102 7.33 4.98 -0.83
C VAL A 102 6.28 4.42 -1.78
N SER A 103 6.00 5.09 -2.91
CA SER A 103 5.05 4.55 -3.91
C SER A 103 5.57 3.28 -4.56
N LEU A 104 6.88 3.19 -4.84
CA LEU A 104 7.48 1.96 -5.35
C LEU A 104 7.36 0.80 -4.34
N ALA A 105 7.71 1.02 -3.07
CA ALA A 105 7.59 0.01 -2.02
C ALA A 105 6.13 -0.43 -1.85
N SER A 106 5.18 0.50 -1.86
CA SER A 106 3.74 0.21 -1.81
C SER A 106 3.28 -0.63 -2.99
N THR A 107 3.74 -0.30 -4.21
CA THR A 107 3.40 -1.05 -5.43
C THR A 107 4.00 -2.46 -5.41
N LEU A 108 5.22 -2.63 -4.90
CA LEU A 108 5.84 -3.95 -4.75
C LEU A 108 5.08 -4.82 -3.74
N LEU A 109 4.62 -4.22 -2.63
CA LEU A 109 3.82 -4.93 -1.63
C LEU A 109 2.46 -5.34 -2.21
N LEU A 110 1.78 -4.46 -2.96
CA LEU A 110 0.54 -4.78 -3.67
C LEU A 110 0.75 -5.87 -4.73
N ALA A 111 1.88 -5.84 -5.46
CA ALA A 111 2.24 -6.89 -6.42
C ALA A 111 2.38 -8.25 -5.74
N LEU A 112 3.05 -8.29 -4.58
CA LEU A 112 3.20 -9.51 -3.79
C LEU A 112 1.85 -10.06 -3.36
N PHE A 113 0.97 -9.23 -2.79
CA PHE A 113 -0.37 -9.65 -2.39
C PHE A 113 -1.19 -10.14 -3.59
N TYR A 114 -1.18 -9.39 -4.68
CA TYR A 114 -1.92 -9.76 -5.87
C TYR A 114 -1.44 -11.10 -6.47
N ALA A 115 -0.13 -11.34 -6.48
CA ALA A 115 0.42 -12.63 -6.91
C ALA A 115 -0.04 -13.80 -6.02
N VAL A 116 -0.09 -13.59 -4.70
CA VAL A 116 -0.59 -14.58 -3.74
C VAL A 116 -2.08 -14.86 -3.97
N VAL A 117 -2.88 -13.81 -4.16
CA VAL A 117 -4.32 -13.92 -4.44
C VAL A 117 -4.57 -14.68 -5.76
N ILE A 118 -3.86 -14.34 -6.84
CA ILE A 118 -3.96 -15.05 -8.14
C ILE A 118 -3.64 -16.54 -7.95
N ARG A 119 -2.52 -16.85 -7.30
CA ARG A 119 -2.10 -18.25 -7.05
C ARG A 119 -3.17 -19.01 -6.26
N SER A 120 -3.67 -18.43 -5.20
CA SER A 120 -4.67 -19.06 -4.34
C SER A 120 -6.00 -19.27 -5.05
N TYR A 121 -6.41 -18.30 -5.87
CA TYR A 121 -7.59 -18.43 -6.71
C TYR A 121 -7.44 -19.52 -7.76
N ALA A 122 -6.28 -19.61 -8.43
CA ALA A 122 -5.99 -20.65 -9.43
C ALA A 122 -5.94 -22.05 -8.84
N LEU A 123 -5.56 -22.18 -7.56
CA LEU A 123 -5.56 -23.44 -6.82
C LEU A 123 -6.92 -23.78 -6.16
N HIS A 124 -7.95 -22.95 -6.38
CA HIS A 124 -9.28 -23.09 -5.78
C HIS A 124 -9.27 -23.24 -4.26
N LEU A 125 -8.34 -22.53 -3.58
CA LEU A 125 -8.25 -22.59 -2.13
C LEU A 125 -9.44 -21.86 -1.50
N THR A 126 -10.20 -22.54 -0.65
CA THR A 126 -11.30 -21.93 0.12
C THR A 126 -10.76 -21.30 1.41
N ILE A 127 -10.00 -20.23 1.26
CA ILE A 127 -9.37 -19.49 2.36
C ILE A 127 -9.94 -18.07 2.46
N ASN A 128 -9.77 -17.47 3.63
CA ASN A 128 -10.04 -16.04 3.79
C ASN A 128 -8.87 -15.22 3.24
N CYS A 129 -9.16 -14.13 2.52
CA CYS A 129 -8.12 -13.27 1.95
C CYS A 129 -7.30 -12.57 3.04
N GLY A 130 -7.90 -12.21 4.18
CA GLY A 130 -7.22 -11.51 5.29
C GLY A 130 -6.68 -10.13 4.96
N CYS A 131 -6.92 -9.61 3.74
CA CYS A 131 -6.37 -8.32 3.31
C CYS A 131 -6.93 -7.14 4.09
N PHE A 132 -8.25 -7.11 4.30
CA PHE A 132 -8.95 -6.01 4.99
C PHE A 132 -9.67 -6.45 6.28
N GLY A 133 -9.53 -7.68 6.69
CA GLY A 133 -10.09 -8.20 7.93
C GLY A 133 -10.55 -9.65 7.85
N PRO A 134 -11.04 -10.18 8.98
CA PRO A 134 -11.50 -11.56 9.06
C PRO A 134 -12.75 -11.81 8.21
N ASN A 135 -12.91 -13.04 7.75
CA ASN A 135 -14.06 -13.52 6.96
C ASN A 135 -14.20 -12.94 5.54
N GLU A 136 -13.19 -12.28 5.00
CA GLU A 136 -13.18 -11.87 3.60
C GLU A 136 -12.85 -13.08 2.72
N LYS A 137 -13.86 -13.64 2.05
CA LYS A 137 -13.70 -14.81 1.17
C LYS A 137 -12.89 -14.45 -0.07
N LEU A 138 -12.02 -15.39 -0.47
CA LEU A 138 -11.29 -15.29 -1.74
C LEU A 138 -12.24 -15.61 -2.89
N ASP A 139 -12.69 -14.59 -3.60
CA ASP A 139 -13.58 -14.70 -4.77
C ASP A 139 -13.08 -13.88 -5.97
N ALA A 140 -13.80 -13.93 -7.09
CA ALA A 140 -13.47 -13.18 -8.29
C ALA A 140 -13.50 -11.66 -8.05
N TRP A 141 -14.34 -11.16 -7.14
CA TRP A 141 -14.40 -9.75 -6.78
C TRP A 141 -13.10 -9.28 -6.10
N THR A 142 -12.58 -10.10 -5.16
CA THR A 142 -11.29 -9.85 -4.51
C THR A 142 -10.18 -9.72 -5.54
N LEU A 143 -10.14 -10.60 -6.54
CA LEU A 143 -9.15 -10.56 -7.61
C LEU A 143 -9.22 -9.27 -8.44
N VAL A 144 -10.43 -8.83 -8.82
CA VAL A 144 -10.64 -7.59 -9.58
C VAL A 144 -10.25 -6.36 -8.76
N ARG A 145 -10.68 -6.31 -7.51
CA ARG A 145 -10.37 -5.22 -6.58
C ARG A 145 -8.86 -5.06 -6.39
N ASP A 146 -8.17 -6.15 -6.08
CA ASP A 146 -6.74 -6.13 -5.79
C ASP A 146 -5.91 -5.84 -7.07
N GLY A 147 -6.37 -6.33 -8.22
CA GLY A 147 -5.81 -5.95 -9.51
C GLY A 147 -5.95 -4.46 -9.82
N PHE A 148 -7.09 -3.86 -9.49
CA PHE A 148 -7.30 -2.41 -9.61
C PHE A 148 -6.38 -1.62 -8.68
N LEU A 149 -6.23 -2.04 -7.42
CA LEU A 149 -5.32 -1.40 -6.46
C LEU A 149 -3.86 -1.49 -6.92
N PHE A 150 -3.45 -2.62 -7.46
CA PHE A 150 -2.11 -2.79 -8.03
C PHE A 150 -1.89 -1.87 -9.23
N ALA A 151 -2.84 -1.78 -10.17
CA ALA A 151 -2.78 -0.87 -11.32
C ALA A 151 -2.70 0.61 -10.88
N LEU A 152 -3.46 0.99 -9.85
CA LEU A 152 -3.40 2.31 -9.24
C LEU A 152 -2.00 2.58 -8.65
N GLY A 153 -1.41 1.61 -7.96
CA GLY A 153 -0.04 1.68 -7.43
C GLY A 153 0.98 1.95 -8.52
N ILE A 154 0.91 1.23 -9.63
CA ILE A 154 1.77 1.44 -10.81
C ILE A 154 1.60 2.87 -11.34
N ALA A 155 0.37 3.32 -11.54
CA ALA A 155 0.07 4.66 -12.08
C ALA A 155 0.65 5.77 -11.17
N VAL A 156 0.47 5.67 -9.84
CA VAL A 156 1.02 6.62 -8.87
C VAL A 156 2.54 6.60 -8.89
N THR A 157 3.16 5.44 -8.97
CA THR A 157 4.63 5.30 -9.04
C THR A 157 5.18 5.95 -10.31
N ILE A 158 4.64 5.63 -11.48
CA ILE A 158 5.05 6.25 -12.76
C ILE A 158 4.90 7.78 -12.69
N ALA A 159 3.76 8.28 -12.18
CA ALA A 159 3.51 9.71 -12.05
C ALA A 159 4.51 10.39 -11.09
N ALA A 160 4.85 9.76 -9.96
CA ALA A 160 5.83 10.28 -9.00
C ALA A 160 7.23 10.42 -9.64
N PHE A 161 7.67 9.42 -10.39
CA PHE A 161 8.97 9.45 -11.08
C PHE A 161 9.00 10.46 -12.22
N THR A 162 7.94 10.54 -13.03
CA THR A 162 7.90 11.48 -14.18
C THR A 162 7.87 12.94 -13.73
N ILE A 163 7.11 13.28 -12.70
CA ILE A 163 7.03 14.63 -12.17
C ILE A 163 8.39 15.06 -11.61
N GLN A 164 9.09 14.18 -10.92
CA GLN A 164 10.40 14.52 -10.35
C GLN A 164 11.47 14.67 -11.42
N ARG A 165 11.52 13.82 -12.44
CA ARG A 165 12.45 13.98 -13.58
C ARG A 165 12.28 15.34 -14.23
N ARG A 166 11.04 15.78 -14.46
CA ARG A 166 10.74 17.09 -15.06
C ARG A 166 11.22 18.24 -14.17
N ARG A 167 11.12 18.14 -12.84
CA ARG A 167 11.64 19.16 -11.91
C ARG A 167 13.16 19.27 -12.02
N CYS A 168 13.89 18.18 -12.04
CA CYS A 168 15.35 18.18 -12.20
C CYS A 168 15.78 18.86 -13.52
N HIS A 169 15.14 18.51 -14.64
CA HIS A 169 15.43 19.15 -15.93
C HIS A 169 15.14 20.66 -15.94
N ALA A 170 14.04 21.10 -15.31
CA ALA A 170 13.72 22.53 -15.22
C ALA A 170 14.76 23.30 -14.42
N LEU A 171 15.28 22.74 -13.33
CA LEU A 171 16.33 23.36 -12.50
C LEU A 171 17.67 23.43 -13.25
N SER A 172 18.05 22.37 -13.98
CA SER A 172 19.28 22.37 -14.79
C SER A 172 19.22 23.40 -15.93
N ALA A 173 18.04 23.62 -16.52
CA ALA A 173 17.86 24.60 -17.59
C ALA A 173 17.88 26.06 -17.08
N SER A 174 17.61 26.29 -15.81
CA SER A 174 17.60 27.62 -15.18
C SER A 174 18.94 28.01 -14.54
N SER A 175 19.94 27.11 -14.49
CA SER A 175 21.28 27.46 -14.01
C SER A 175 21.99 28.37 -15.03
N PRO A 176 22.47 29.56 -14.64
CA PRO A 176 23.22 30.43 -15.54
C PRO A 176 24.51 29.73 -15.99
N PRO A 177 24.97 29.95 -17.24
CA PRO A 177 26.22 29.39 -17.71
C PRO A 177 27.35 29.87 -16.79
N HIS A 178 28.14 28.91 -16.31
CA HIS A 178 29.35 29.21 -15.51
C HIS A 178 30.21 30.20 -16.30
N PRO A 179 30.58 31.36 -15.75
CA PRO A 179 31.51 32.24 -16.45
C PRO A 179 32.81 31.47 -16.61
N GLU A 180 33.10 31.12 -17.86
CA GLU A 180 34.39 30.57 -18.24
C GLU A 180 35.46 31.55 -17.75
N ARG A 181 36.40 31.05 -16.94
CA ARG A 181 37.55 31.79 -16.47
C ARG A 181 38.30 32.30 -17.71
N ALA A 182 38.11 33.55 -18.03
CA ALA A 182 39.05 34.27 -18.89
C ALA A 182 40.38 34.31 -18.13
N VAL A 183 41.35 33.53 -18.62
CA VAL A 183 42.77 33.62 -18.29
C VAL A 183 43.42 34.55 -19.30
#